data_ab819caac8db2ce23ec736b0ad771dcb
#
_entry.id   ab819caac8db2ce23ec736b0ad771dcb
#
_cell.length_a   1.000
_cell.length_b   1.000
_cell.length_c   1.000
_cell.angle_alpha   90.00
_cell.angle_beta   90.00
_cell.angle_gamma   90.00
#
_symmetry.space_group_name_H-M   'P 1'
#
loop_
_entity.id
_entity.type
_entity.pdbx_description
1 polymer ?
#
loop_
_entity_poly.entity_id
_entity_poly.type
_entity_poly.pdbx_seq_one_letter_code
_entity_poly.pdbx_strand_id
1 'polypeptide(L)'
;MVQQCNGAMRCNLVQLCNSATWCNSATRRSNATAQATAAVQRRKSAPRRRIAMSRQAPATRGRRAARHDVTASFARARRSRSRAVAGEGAWPEGRGRGQVGGVAKGAEGAWPRVPARPPSLGAAAPARAGRSMAGAWPRSPGGRRRLRDDGVRTHTSCEQSKVEEVVQEVFDAYKTNHHAAQLVLQREKHFHYLKRGLRQLSEAYECLDASRPWLCYWILHSLELLEEPIPDAVASDVCQFLSRCQSPHGGFGGGPGQHPHLAPTYAAVNALCIIGTEEAFGVIDRKKLLEYLQALKQPDGSFLMHIGGEVDVRSAYCAAAVASLTNILTPALFAGTAEWIARCQNWEGGIGGVPGMEAHGGYTFCGVAALVILKKEQLLNLRSLLHWVTSRQMRFEGGFQGRCNKLVDGCYSFWQAGLLPLLHHALHAQDDAALGMTRWMFDQAALQEYILLCCQCPAGGLLDKPGKSRDFYHTCYCLSGLAIAQHFGSGNLHQEVVLGVPENRLQPTHPVYNIHPEKVVKAVLHFSQQPVPGLEVAG
;
A
#
# COMPACT_ATOMS: atom_id res chain seq x y z
N MET A 1 2.95 30.59 11.86
CA MET A 1 2.29 29.66 10.92
C MET A 1 3.19 28.52 10.42
N VAL A 2 4.45 28.74 10.07
CA VAL A 2 5.37 27.66 9.59
C VAL A 2 5.73 26.65 10.67
N GLN A 3 5.87 27.05 11.94
CA GLN A 3 6.17 26.12 13.05
C GLN A 3 4.97 25.26 13.49
N GLN A 4 3.74 25.71 13.31
CA GLN A 4 2.54 24.88 13.58
C GLN A 4 2.29 23.81 12.52
N CYS A 5 2.64 24.07 11.25
CA CYS A 5 2.55 23.06 10.20
C CYS A 5 3.53 21.90 10.38
N ASN A 6 4.74 22.15 10.86
CA ASN A 6 5.75 21.11 11.11
C ASN A 6 5.37 20.17 12.27
N GLY A 7 4.72 20.69 13.32
CA GLY A 7 4.23 19.87 14.44
C GLY A 7 3.09 18.93 14.06
N ALA A 8 2.14 19.41 13.24
CA ALA A 8 1.02 18.62 12.73
C ALA A 8 1.48 17.51 11.76
N MET A 9 2.49 17.81 10.93
CA MET A 9 3.08 16.83 10.01
C MET A 9 3.81 15.69 10.75
N ARG A 10 4.58 16.00 11.80
CA ARG A 10 5.22 15.00 12.68
C ARG A 10 4.19 14.14 13.42
N CYS A 11 3.10 14.73 13.92
CA CYS A 11 2.07 14.00 14.64
C CYS A 11 1.28 13.05 13.72
N ASN A 12 1.00 13.45 12.47
CA ASN A 12 0.28 12.62 11.51
C ASN A 12 1.15 11.49 10.93
N LEU A 13 2.44 11.69 10.70
CA LEU A 13 3.36 10.63 10.27
C LEU A 13 3.59 9.60 11.38
N VAL A 14 3.61 10.01 12.65
CA VAL A 14 3.62 9.09 13.79
C VAL A 14 2.26 8.35 13.92
N GLN A 15 1.14 9.00 13.60
CA GLN A 15 -0.17 8.33 13.48
C GLN A 15 -0.23 7.41 12.25
N LEU A 16 0.43 7.74 11.15
CA LEU A 16 0.62 6.86 9.99
C LEU A 16 1.40 5.59 10.36
N CYS A 17 2.45 5.73 11.16
CA CYS A 17 3.09 4.57 11.77
C CYS A 17 2.14 3.79 12.69
N ASN A 18 1.18 4.44 13.35
CA ASN A 18 0.21 3.79 14.25
C ASN A 18 -1.05 3.27 13.54
N SER A 19 -1.46 3.85 12.41
CA SER A 19 -2.59 3.39 11.59
C SER A 19 -2.15 2.49 10.43
N ALA A 20 -0.97 2.70 9.86
CA ALA A 20 -0.30 1.73 9.01
C ALA A 20 0.28 0.64 9.91
N THR A 21 -0.50 -0.37 10.21
CA THR A 21 -0.12 -1.60 10.93
C THR A 21 1.13 -2.28 10.33
N TRP A 22 1.75 -1.69 9.33
CA TRP A 22 2.88 -2.19 8.57
C TRP A 22 4.26 -1.84 9.15
N CYS A 23 4.38 -0.79 9.98
CA CYS A 23 5.70 -0.26 10.39
C CYS A 23 6.02 -0.30 11.88
N ASN A 24 5.09 -0.62 12.79
CA ASN A 24 5.23 -0.25 14.21
C ASN A 24 5.68 -1.32 15.20
N SER A 25 5.93 -2.55 14.80
CA SER A 25 6.34 -3.59 15.76
C SER A 25 7.85 -3.59 16.08
N ALA A 26 8.70 -3.19 15.15
CA ALA A 26 10.15 -3.20 15.36
C ALA A 26 10.66 -2.10 16.32
N THR A 27 10.10 -0.88 16.22
CA THR A 27 10.60 0.29 16.98
C THR A 27 10.17 0.28 18.46
N ARG A 28 9.01 -0.29 18.80
CA ARG A 28 8.56 -0.35 20.20
C ARG A 28 9.24 -1.44 21.02
N ARG A 29 9.61 -2.57 20.42
CA ARG A 29 10.29 -3.65 21.14
C ARG A 29 11.77 -3.37 21.38
N SER A 30 12.48 -2.71 20.47
CA SER A 30 13.86 -2.29 20.69
C SER A 30 13.98 -1.32 21.87
N ASN A 31 13.05 -0.39 22.04
CA ASN A 31 13.02 0.53 23.18
C ASN A 31 12.60 -0.15 24.48
N ALA A 32 11.66 -1.11 24.45
CA ALA A 32 11.25 -1.86 25.63
C ALA A 32 12.34 -2.84 26.09
N THR A 33 13.03 -3.50 25.15
CA THR A 33 14.13 -4.43 25.44
C THR A 33 15.36 -3.68 25.94
N ALA A 34 15.68 -2.52 25.36
CA ALA A 34 16.76 -1.65 25.83
C ALA A 34 16.48 -1.11 27.23
N GLN A 35 15.25 -0.71 27.54
CA GLN A 35 14.85 -0.28 28.88
C GLN A 35 14.82 -1.42 29.89
N ALA A 36 14.40 -2.63 29.51
CA ALA A 36 14.43 -3.81 30.37
C ALA A 36 15.88 -4.25 30.65
N THR A 37 16.75 -4.24 29.66
CA THR A 37 18.19 -4.59 29.82
C THR A 37 18.90 -3.57 30.70
N ALA A 38 18.62 -2.27 30.53
CA ALA A 38 19.16 -1.21 31.37
C ALA A 38 18.67 -1.30 32.83
N ALA A 39 17.41 -1.71 33.06
CA ALA A 39 16.86 -1.93 34.40
C ALA A 39 17.47 -3.16 35.09
N VAL A 40 17.74 -4.24 34.36
CA VAL A 40 18.41 -5.44 34.89
C VAL A 40 19.90 -5.16 35.18
N GLN A 41 20.60 -4.40 34.36
CA GLN A 41 21.98 -4.00 34.62
C GLN A 41 22.09 -3.05 35.83
N ARG A 42 21.16 -2.12 36.03
CA ARG A 42 21.14 -1.25 37.23
C ARG A 42 20.84 -2.00 38.52
N ARG A 43 20.15 -3.15 38.49
CA ARG A 43 19.92 -4.00 39.67
C ARG A 43 21.13 -4.86 40.05
N LYS A 44 22.08 -5.12 39.14
CA LYS A 44 23.30 -5.92 39.42
C LYS A 44 24.47 -5.09 39.96
N SER A 45 24.41 -3.77 39.95
CA SER A 45 25.49 -2.86 40.37
C SER A 45 25.24 -2.13 41.70
N ALA A 46 24.26 -2.52 42.50
CA ALA A 46 24.02 -1.95 43.81
C ALA A 46 24.80 -2.71 44.89
N PRO A 47 25.73 -2.10 45.66
CA PRO A 47 26.47 -2.78 46.70
C PRO A 47 25.58 -3.10 47.89
N ARG A 48 25.69 -4.33 48.40
CA ARG A 48 25.09 -4.77 49.67
C ARG A 48 25.64 -3.92 50.83
N ARG A 49 24.81 -3.04 51.41
CA ARG A 49 25.14 -2.39 52.69
C ARG A 49 24.80 -3.33 53.82
N ARG A 50 25.82 -3.69 54.62
CA ARG A 50 25.72 -4.24 55.96
C ARG A 50 25.17 -3.18 56.92
N ILE A 51 24.20 -3.58 57.70
CA ILE A 51 23.68 -2.81 58.84
C ILE A 51 24.72 -2.82 59.95
N ALA A 52 25.16 -1.67 60.42
CA ALA A 52 25.76 -1.49 61.75
C ALA A 52 25.22 -0.20 62.35
N MET A 53 24.62 -0.31 63.51
CA MET A 53 24.13 0.82 64.34
C MET A 53 25.29 1.54 65.00
N SER A 54 25.27 2.86 65.10
CA SER A 54 25.19 3.62 66.32
C SER A 54 25.81 5.05 66.24
N ARG A 55 25.00 5.97 66.73
CA ARG A 55 25.31 7.15 67.54
C ARG A 55 25.99 8.42 67.00
N GLN A 56 25.18 9.46 67.09
CA GLN A 56 25.47 10.85 67.57
C GLN A 56 26.29 11.83 66.73
N ALA A 57 25.60 12.97 66.53
CA ALA A 57 26.01 14.28 66.03
C ALA A 57 27.05 14.98 66.97
N PRO A 58 27.48 16.25 66.79
CA PRO A 58 27.08 17.28 65.81
C PRO A 58 28.23 18.23 65.30
N ALA A 59 27.84 19.15 64.40
CA ALA A 59 28.36 20.52 64.17
C ALA A 59 29.74 20.70 63.52
N THR A 60 29.93 21.49 62.48
CA THR A 60 29.97 22.93 62.33
C THR A 60 30.61 23.31 60.96
N ARG A 61 30.03 24.36 60.38
CA ARG A 61 30.59 25.48 59.62
C ARG A 61 31.82 25.34 58.74
N GLY A 62 31.67 25.85 57.49
CA GLY A 62 32.76 26.70 56.97
C GLY A 62 32.91 26.70 55.43
N ARG A 63 32.30 27.60 54.78
CA ARG A 63 32.78 28.64 53.82
C ARG A 63 33.76 28.31 52.70
N ARG A 64 33.34 28.84 51.54
CA ARG A 64 34.06 29.56 50.44
C ARG A 64 34.81 28.71 49.42
N ALA A 65 34.33 28.79 48.17
CA ALA A 65 34.71 29.69 47.08
C ALA A 65 36.03 29.34 46.38
N ALA A 66 35.97 29.09 45.11
CA ALA A 66 36.69 29.83 44.09
C ALA A 66 36.41 29.28 42.68
N ARG A 67 36.20 30.19 41.82
CA ARG A 67 36.16 30.12 40.35
C ARG A 67 37.49 29.64 39.79
N HIS A 68 37.47 29.04 38.62
CA HIS A 68 38.32 29.49 37.52
C HIS A 68 37.82 28.97 36.17
N ASP A 69 37.53 29.90 35.29
CA ASP A 69 37.49 29.82 33.84
C ASP A 69 38.82 29.34 33.28
N VAL A 70 38.79 28.58 32.21
CA VAL A 70 39.75 28.76 31.11
C VAL A 70 39.08 28.40 29.79
N THR A 71 39.02 29.39 28.97
CA THR A 71 38.65 29.50 27.59
C THR A 71 39.69 28.95 26.62
N ALA A 72 39.20 28.68 25.40
CA ALA A 72 39.90 28.80 24.10
C ALA A 72 40.82 27.63 23.71
N SER A 73 40.96 27.20 22.48
CA SER A 73 40.88 27.84 21.17
C SER A 73 41.38 26.87 20.08
N PHE A 74 41.12 27.22 18.84
CA PHE A 74 41.72 26.82 17.55
C PHE A 74 41.17 25.59 16.83
N ALA A 75 40.50 25.74 15.73
CA ALA A 75 40.67 26.41 14.42
C ALA A 75 41.36 25.53 13.36
N ARG A 76 40.65 25.36 12.28
CA ARG A 76 41.02 25.25 10.86
C ARG A 76 42.02 24.19 10.40
N ALA A 77 41.52 23.31 9.53
CA ALA A 77 42.25 22.94 8.32
C ALA A 77 41.31 22.66 7.14
N ARG A 78 41.71 23.20 6.05
CA ARG A 78 41.09 23.42 4.75
C ARG A 78 41.06 22.17 3.88
N ARG A 79 39.99 22.11 3.07
CA ARG A 79 39.90 21.81 1.62
C ARG A 79 40.74 20.67 1.04
N SER A 80 40.03 19.69 0.48
CA SER A 80 40.38 19.17 -0.83
C SER A 80 39.11 18.91 -1.65
N ARG A 81 39.16 19.37 -2.90
CA ARG A 81 38.12 19.29 -3.92
C ARG A 81 38.04 17.87 -4.48
N SER A 82 36.86 17.33 -4.61
CA SER A 82 36.59 16.38 -5.69
C SER A 82 35.30 16.78 -6.39
N ARG A 83 35.39 16.98 -7.70
CA ARG A 83 34.34 17.31 -8.64
C ARG A 83 33.36 16.13 -8.68
N ALA A 84 32.11 16.35 -8.31
CA ALA A 84 31.01 15.53 -8.76
C ALA A 84 30.44 16.15 -10.02
N VAL A 85 30.45 15.39 -11.11
CA VAL A 85 29.80 15.73 -12.37
C VAL A 85 28.29 15.50 -12.14
N ALA A 86 27.54 16.59 -12.10
CA ALA A 86 26.09 16.55 -12.13
C ALA A 86 25.65 16.27 -13.57
N GLY A 87 25.22 15.06 -13.83
CA GLY A 87 24.48 14.72 -15.03
C GLY A 87 23.00 15.07 -14.81
N GLU A 88 22.55 16.16 -15.36
CA GLU A 88 21.13 16.50 -15.42
C GLU A 88 20.41 15.60 -16.44
N GLY A 89 19.79 14.53 -15.97
CA GLY A 89 18.79 13.80 -16.72
C GLY A 89 17.48 14.58 -16.71
N ALA A 90 17.27 15.42 -17.73
CA ALA A 90 16.06 16.18 -17.89
C ALA A 90 14.89 15.27 -18.24
N TRP A 91 13.79 15.45 -17.53
CA TRP A 91 12.49 14.93 -17.95
C TRP A 91 12.04 15.72 -19.18
N PRO A 92 11.55 15.08 -20.25
CA PRO A 92 11.02 15.83 -21.39
C PRO A 92 9.74 16.56 -20.96
N GLU A 93 9.72 17.86 -21.17
CA GLU A 93 8.50 18.67 -21.12
C GLU A 93 7.69 18.34 -22.38
N GLY A 94 6.52 17.77 -22.21
CA GLY A 94 5.64 17.42 -23.31
C GLY A 94 4.89 18.62 -23.84
N ARG A 95 5.09 18.93 -25.09
CA ARG A 95 4.06 19.45 -26.01
C ARG A 95 4.51 19.22 -27.44
N GLY A 96 3.58 18.72 -28.27
CA GLY A 96 3.72 18.80 -29.72
C GLY A 96 2.86 17.79 -30.45
N ARG A 97 1.67 18.21 -30.88
CA ARG A 97 0.90 17.56 -31.95
C ARG A 97 1.66 17.69 -33.27
N GLY A 98 1.74 16.59 -34.04
CA GLY A 98 2.23 16.69 -35.42
C GLY A 98 2.17 15.34 -36.15
N GLN A 99 1.12 15.19 -36.92
CA GLN A 99 0.92 14.49 -38.21
C GLN A 99 1.93 13.45 -38.71
N VAL A 100 1.39 12.30 -38.97
CA VAL A 100 1.32 11.41 -40.16
C VAL A 100 2.51 11.39 -41.14
N GLY A 101 2.99 10.18 -41.42
CA GLY A 101 3.66 9.86 -42.67
C GLY A 101 4.50 8.61 -42.68
N GLY A 102 4.08 7.59 -43.45
CA GLY A 102 5.01 6.75 -44.19
C GLY A 102 5.15 5.29 -43.80
N VAL A 103 4.45 4.49 -44.50
CA VAL A 103 4.54 3.05 -44.85
C VAL A 103 5.94 2.49 -45.01
N ALA A 104 6.21 1.31 -44.43
CA ALA A 104 7.03 0.28 -45.06
C ALA A 104 6.59 -1.13 -44.64
N LYS A 105 6.43 -1.99 -45.65
CA LYS A 105 6.04 -3.40 -45.64
C LYS A 105 7.19 -4.30 -45.21
N GLY A 106 6.82 -5.46 -44.60
CA GLY A 106 7.65 -6.65 -44.79
C GLY A 106 7.52 -7.72 -43.70
N ALA A 107 7.00 -8.84 -44.12
CA ALA A 107 7.24 -10.23 -43.78
C ALA A 107 6.24 -10.95 -42.83
N GLU A 108 5.55 -11.86 -43.49
CA GLU A 108 4.61 -12.86 -43.03
C GLU A 108 5.24 -13.96 -42.18
N GLY A 109 4.57 -14.38 -41.09
CA GLY A 109 4.78 -15.61 -40.39
C GLY A 109 3.43 -16.23 -40.00
N ALA A 110 3.08 -17.33 -40.63
CA ALA A 110 1.76 -17.97 -40.61
C ALA A 110 1.42 -18.66 -39.27
N TRP A 111 0.19 -18.49 -38.80
CA TRP A 111 -0.45 -19.28 -37.75
C TRP A 111 -1.62 -20.11 -38.33
N PRO A 112 -1.95 -21.27 -37.78
CA PRO A 112 -2.87 -22.22 -38.37
C PRO A 112 -4.33 -21.84 -38.23
N ARG A 113 -5.14 -22.20 -39.23
CA ARG A 113 -6.57 -21.89 -39.41
C ARG A 113 -7.45 -22.74 -38.51
N VAL A 114 -8.47 -22.10 -37.95
CA VAL A 114 -9.67 -22.70 -37.33
C VAL A 114 -10.86 -22.53 -38.29
N PRO A 115 -11.81 -23.50 -38.38
CA PRO A 115 -12.75 -23.63 -39.49
C PRO A 115 -14.00 -22.75 -39.40
N ALA A 116 -14.73 -22.69 -40.54
CA ALA A 116 -15.73 -21.75 -40.97
C ALA A 116 -17.06 -21.70 -40.19
N ARG A 117 -17.63 -20.49 -40.21
CA ARG A 117 -18.99 -20.09 -39.77
C ARG A 117 -20.12 -20.74 -40.57
N PRO A 118 -21.34 -20.88 -39.98
CA PRO A 118 -22.60 -20.87 -40.70
C PRO A 118 -23.24 -19.46 -40.78
N PRO A 119 -24.31 -19.25 -41.56
CA PRO A 119 -24.53 -18.04 -42.32
C PRO A 119 -25.36 -16.93 -41.62
N SER A 120 -25.22 -15.75 -42.21
CA SER A 120 -25.80 -14.46 -41.91
C SER A 120 -27.31 -14.36 -41.77
N LEU A 121 -27.77 -13.60 -40.78
CA LEU A 121 -29.06 -12.92 -40.78
C LEU A 121 -28.89 -11.43 -40.51
N GLY A 122 -29.40 -10.64 -41.42
CA GLY A 122 -30.02 -9.32 -41.26
C GLY A 122 -29.14 -8.14 -40.83
N ALA A 123 -28.90 -7.24 -41.78
CA ALA A 123 -28.35 -5.90 -41.55
C ALA A 123 -29.25 -5.06 -40.64
N ALA A 124 -28.71 -4.57 -39.53
CA ALA A 124 -29.28 -3.47 -38.74
C ALA A 124 -28.42 -2.20 -38.93
N ALA A 125 -29.12 -1.08 -39.08
CA ALA A 125 -28.59 0.24 -39.38
C ALA A 125 -27.57 0.78 -38.37
N PRO A 126 -26.70 1.77 -38.73
CA PRO A 126 -25.63 2.26 -37.87
C PRO A 126 -26.21 3.02 -36.68
N ALA A 127 -25.80 2.61 -35.47
CA ALA A 127 -26.11 3.28 -34.23
C ALA A 127 -25.44 4.69 -34.22
N ARG A 128 -26.24 5.68 -33.92
CA ARG A 128 -25.86 7.08 -33.76
C ARG A 128 -24.80 7.22 -32.69
N ALA A 129 -23.82 8.08 -32.98
CA ALA A 129 -22.77 8.54 -32.06
C ALA A 129 -23.32 8.84 -30.66
N GLY A 130 -22.62 8.33 -29.66
CA GLY A 130 -22.98 8.44 -28.25
C GLY A 130 -23.14 9.88 -27.80
N ARG A 131 -24.31 10.18 -27.25
CA ARG A 131 -24.51 11.35 -26.41
C ARG A 131 -23.65 11.20 -25.18
N SER A 132 -22.78 12.18 -24.92
CA SER A 132 -22.16 12.42 -23.63
C SER A 132 -23.21 12.26 -22.53
N MET A 133 -23.05 11.26 -21.68
CA MET A 133 -23.87 11.08 -20.48
C MET A 133 -23.37 12.03 -19.37
N ALA A 134 -23.46 13.35 -19.62
CA ALA A 134 -23.50 14.35 -18.57
C ALA A 134 -24.91 14.32 -17.93
N GLY A 135 -25.34 13.19 -17.45
CA GLY A 135 -26.61 12.96 -16.79
C GLY A 135 -26.37 12.34 -15.42
N ALA A 136 -26.93 12.98 -14.41
CA ALA A 136 -26.89 12.51 -13.03
C ALA A 136 -27.09 10.98 -12.95
N TRP A 137 -26.09 10.29 -12.44
CA TRP A 137 -26.17 8.87 -12.12
C TRP A 137 -27.38 8.64 -11.21
N PRO A 138 -28.17 7.57 -11.40
CA PRO A 138 -29.21 7.23 -10.46
C PRO A 138 -28.53 7.03 -9.10
N ARG A 139 -28.84 7.93 -8.16
CA ARG A 139 -28.45 7.78 -6.76
C ARG A 139 -28.92 6.41 -6.30
N SER A 140 -28.07 5.69 -5.58
CA SER A 140 -28.49 4.47 -4.87
C SER A 140 -29.84 4.69 -4.22
N PRO A 141 -30.78 3.71 -4.25
CA PRO A 141 -32.14 3.87 -3.71
C PRO A 141 -32.23 4.25 -2.22
N GLY A 142 -31.10 4.29 -1.50
CA GLY A 142 -31.00 4.78 -0.14
C GLY A 142 -30.09 5.99 -0.10
N GLY A 143 -30.62 7.22 -0.13
CA GLY A 143 -29.84 8.45 -0.01
C GLY A 143 -28.82 8.40 1.13
N ARG A 144 -27.77 9.27 1.08
CA ARG A 144 -26.74 9.38 2.11
C ARG A 144 -27.37 9.46 3.50
N ARG A 145 -27.03 8.52 4.37
CA ARG A 145 -27.59 8.44 5.73
C ARG A 145 -26.49 8.66 6.74
N ARG A 146 -26.66 9.71 7.55
CA ARG A 146 -25.81 9.96 8.72
C ARG A 146 -26.00 8.89 9.79
N LEU A 147 -24.97 8.71 10.60
CA LEU A 147 -25.04 7.85 11.78
C LEU A 147 -26.20 8.29 12.70
N ARG A 148 -26.96 7.32 13.19
CA ARG A 148 -27.91 7.49 14.29
C ARG A 148 -27.38 6.74 15.48
N ASP A 149 -27.22 7.42 16.60
CA ASP A 149 -26.73 6.86 17.86
C ASP A 149 -27.84 6.51 18.85
N ASP A 150 -29.11 6.57 18.38
CA ASP A 150 -30.32 6.28 19.15
C ASP A 150 -30.37 7.03 20.53
N GLY A 151 -29.75 8.23 20.58
CA GLY A 151 -29.67 9.06 21.77
C GLY A 151 -28.53 8.67 22.74
N VAL A 152 -27.78 7.62 22.47
CA VAL A 152 -26.63 7.21 23.29
C VAL A 152 -25.33 7.70 22.63
N ARG A 153 -24.83 8.84 23.13
CA ARG A 153 -23.57 9.41 22.62
C ARG A 153 -22.36 8.67 23.20
N THR A 154 -21.53 8.14 22.32
CA THR A 154 -20.24 7.55 22.64
C THR A 154 -19.11 8.39 22.04
N HIS A 155 -17.88 8.19 22.49
CA HIS A 155 -16.71 8.82 21.83
C HIS A 155 -16.71 8.53 20.33
N THR A 156 -16.98 7.28 19.93
CA THR A 156 -17.03 6.84 18.52
C THR A 156 -18.11 7.60 17.75
N SER A 157 -19.35 7.71 18.26
CA SER A 157 -20.44 8.42 17.58
C SER A 157 -20.17 9.93 17.46
N CYS A 158 -19.54 10.53 18.46
CA CYS A 158 -19.15 11.95 18.41
C CYS A 158 -18.07 12.20 17.34
N GLU A 159 -17.04 11.35 17.25
CA GLU A 159 -15.99 11.49 16.22
C GLU A 159 -16.56 11.24 14.81
N GLN A 160 -17.47 10.27 14.66
CA GLN A 160 -18.15 10.02 13.38
C GLN A 160 -19.00 11.25 12.96
N SER A 161 -19.75 11.85 13.87
CA SER A 161 -20.56 13.06 13.58
C SER A 161 -19.68 14.21 13.09
N LYS A 162 -18.52 14.44 13.71
CA LYS A 162 -17.57 15.48 13.27
C LYS A 162 -17.06 15.23 11.85
N VAL A 163 -16.75 13.98 11.52
CA VAL A 163 -16.29 13.62 10.16
C VAL A 163 -17.43 13.84 9.16
N GLU A 164 -18.65 13.39 9.47
CA GLU A 164 -19.81 13.59 8.60
C GLU A 164 -20.12 15.08 8.38
N GLU A 165 -19.93 15.95 9.38
CA GLU A 165 -20.09 17.39 9.25
C GLU A 165 -19.09 17.97 8.24
N VAL A 166 -17.79 17.66 8.39
CA VAL A 166 -16.75 18.15 7.48
C VAL A 166 -16.93 17.59 6.06
N VAL A 167 -17.30 16.33 5.92
CA VAL A 167 -17.61 15.75 4.61
C VAL A 167 -18.83 16.40 3.97
N GLN A 168 -19.86 16.74 4.76
CA GLN A 168 -21.02 17.49 4.27
C GLN A 168 -20.62 18.87 3.73
N GLU A 169 -19.77 19.61 4.46
CA GLU A 169 -19.26 20.90 3.99
C GLU A 169 -18.57 20.80 2.63
N VAL A 170 -17.73 19.77 2.44
CA VAL A 170 -17.07 19.50 1.16
C VAL A 170 -18.09 19.22 0.05
N PHE A 171 -19.10 18.38 0.31
CA PHE A 171 -20.13 18.07 -0.67
C PHE A 171 -21.01 19.27 -1.01
N ASP A 172 -21.32 20.11 -0.04
CA ASP A 172 -22.14 21.30 -0.25
C ASP A 172 -21.35 22.39 -0.99
N ALA A 173 -20.08 22.59 -0.67
CA ALA A 173 -19.19 23.46 -1.43
C ALA A 173 -19.09 23.05 -2.91
N TYR A 174 -19.05 21.75 -3.20
CA TYR A 174 -19.07 21.23 -4.57
C TYR A 174 -20.39 21.54 -5.28
N LYS A 175 -21.54 21.32 -4.62
CA LYS A 175 -22.87 21.56 -5.21
C LYS A 175 -23.17 23.02 -5.49
N THR A 176 -22.68 23.93 -4.64
CA THR A 176 -22.93 25.38 -4.76
C THR A 176 -22.02 26.07 -5.78
N ASN A 177 -20.89 25.44 -6.15
CA ASN A 177 -19.95 25.99 -7.09
C ASN A 177 -20.31 25.60 -8.54
N HIS A 178 -21.26 26.32 -9.14
CA HIS A 178 -21.75 26.05 -10.50
C HIS A 178 -20.69 26.14 -11.60
N HIS A 179 -19.54 26.78 -11.35
CA HIS A 179 -18.42 26.88 -12.31
C HIS A 179 -17.39 25.76 -12.14
N ALA A 180 -17.40 25.03 -11.04
CA ALA A 180 -16.52 23.90 -10.76
C ALA A 180 -17.27 22.55 -10.79
N ALA A 181 -18.36 22.47 -11.57
CA ALA A 181 -19.31 21.35 -11.57
C ALA A 181 -18.76 20.02 -12.10
N GLN A 182 -17.46 19.85 -12.24
CA GLN A 182 -16.85 18.61 -12.71
C GLN A 182 -15.95 18.04 -11.62
N LEU A 183 -16.21 16.76 -11.29
CA LEU A 183 -15.29 15.97 -10.49
C LEU A 183 -14.03 15.74 -11.33
N VAL A 184 -12.89 16.26 -10.88
CA VAL A 184 -11.62 16.21 -11.61
C VAL A 184 -10.52 15.65 -10.72
N LEU A 185 -9.84 14.61 -11.20
CA LEU A 185 -8.59 14.12 -10.62
C LEU A 185 -7.46 15.10 -10.99
N GLN A 186 -6.80 15.68 -10.01
CA GLN A 186 -5.74 16.67 -10.20
C GLN A 186 -4.41 16.03 -10.63
N ARG A 187 -4.39 15.32 -11.79
CA ARG A 187 -3.28 14.48 -12.28
C ARG A 187 -1.93 15.19 -12.24
N GLU A 188 -1.85 16.38 -12.85
CA GLU A 188 -0.61 17.17 -12.93
C GLU A 188 -0.03 17.47 -11.53
N LYS A 189 -0.90 17.83 -10.58
CA LYS A 189 -0.46 18.12 -9.22
C LYS A 189 0.02 16.85 -8.49
N HIS A 190 -0.66 15.73 -8.70
CA HIS A 190 -0.24 14.44 -8.13
C HIS A 190 1.07 13.99 -8.75
N PHE A 191 1.22 14.11 -10.06
CA PHE A 191 2.47 13.82 -10.77
C PHE A 191 3.65 14.64 -10.23
N HIS A 192 3.50 15.95 -10.10
CA HIS A 192 4.57 16.80 -9.56
C HIS A 192 4.97 16.42 -8.14
N TYR A 193 3.99 16.09 -7.30
CA TYR A 193 4.25 15.60 -5.93
C TYR A 193 5.03 14.28 -5.94
N LEU A 194 4.63 13.31 -6.76
CA LEU A 194 5.26 12.00 -6.88
C LEU A 194 6.68 12.10 -7.47
N LYS A 195 6.85 12.83 -8.56
CA LYS A 195 8.14 13.07 -9.22
C LYS A 195 9.17 13.65 -8.26
N ARG A 196 8.76 14.63 -7.45
CA ARG A 196 9.62 15.20 -6.41
C ARG A 196 10.03 14.16 -5.37
N GLY A 197 9.10 13.31 -4.95
CA GLY A 197 9.35 12.28 -3.93
C GLY A 197 10.40 11.24 -4.33
N LEU A 198 10.54 10.92 -5.62
CA LEU A 198 11.60 10.03 -6.11
C LEU A 198 13.00 10.66 -6.05
N ARG A 199 13.09 11.99 -6.06
CA ARG A 199 14.38 12.69 -6.07
C ARG A 199 14.82 13.13 -4.68
N GLN A 200 13.91 13.71 -3.90
CA GLN A 200 14.23 14.28 -2.60
C GLN A 200 13.03 14.21 -1.67
N LEU A 201 13.24 13.60 -0.52
CA LEU A 201 12.31 13.56 0.59
C LEU A 201 12.63 14.67 1.60
N SER A 202 11.62 15.26 2.22
CA SER A 202 11.81 16.19 3.33
C SER A 202 12.16 15.43 4.61
N GLU A 203 12.72 16.14 5.60
CA GLU A 203 13.02 15.61 6.94
C GLU A 203 11.82 14.94 7.63
N ALA A 204 10.59 15.31 7.23
CA ALA A 204 9.37 14.68 7.74
C ALA A 204 9.29 13.17 7.47
N TYR A 205 10.03 12.66 6.47
CA TYR A 205 10.10 11.24 6.12
C TYR A 205 11.17 10.45 6.90
N GLU A 206 11.91 11.09 7.79
CA GLU A 206 12.88 10.44 8.68
C GLU A 206 12.24 9.31 9.50
N CYS A 207 10.97 9.48 9.90
CA CYS A 207 10.19 8.44 10.58
C CYS A 207 9.94 7.18 9.73
N LEU A 208 10.16 7.23 8.42
CA LEU A 208 10.04 6.11 7.48
C LEU A 208 11.40 5.59 7.00
N ASP A 209 12.50 5.88 7.73
CA ASP A 209 13.84 5.42 7.35
C ASP A 209 13.95 3.90 7.24
N ALA A 210 13.18 3.14 8.02
CA ALA A 210 13.07 1.69 7.93
C ALA A 210 12.01 1.20 6.91
N SER A 211 11.52 2.06 6.03
CA SER A 211 10.44 1.79 5.08
C SER A 211 10.72 2.37 3.69
N ARG A 212 11.98 2.59 3.33
CA ARG A 212 12.34 3.29 2.09
C ARG A 212 11.95 2.52 0.81
N PRO A 213 12.03 1.17 0.73
CA PRO A 213 11.45 0.43 -0.38
C PRO A 213 9.94 0.65 -0.56
N TRP A 214 9.19 0.93 0.52
CA TRP A 214 7.79 1.31 0.45
C TRP A 214 7.58 2.64 -0.27
N LEU A 215 8.43 3.62 -0.01
CA LEU A 215 8.40 4.90 -0.73
C LEU A 215 8.63 4.70 -2.22
N CYS A 216 9.59 3.84 -2.60
CA CYS A 216 9.79 3.46 -4.00
C CYS A 216 8.50 2.86 -4.60
N TYR A 217 7.91 1.85 -3.94
CA TYR A 217 6.72 1.18 -4.42
C TYR A 217 5.51 2.13 -4.51
N TRP A 218 5.20 2.87 -3.44
CA TRP A 218 4.04 3.77 -3.42
C TRP A 218 4.11 4.82 -4.53
N ILE A 219 5.28 5.40 -4.75
CA ILE A 219 5.48 6.42 -5.78
C ILE A 219 5.41 5.82 -7.18
N LEU A 220 6.15 4.72 -7.43
CA LEU A 220 6.19 4.09 -8.75
C LEU A 220 4.82 3.54 -9.17
N HIS A 221 4.08 2.90 -8.24
CA HIS A 221 2.74 2.42 -8.54
C HIS A 221 1.75 3.56 -8.78
N SER A 222 1.84 4.65 -8.01
CA SER A 222 1.02 5.84 -8.25
C SER A 222 1.28 6.46 -9.63
N LEU A 223 2.54 6.53 -10.08
CA LEU A 223 2.89 6.99 -11.41
C LEU A 223 2.34 6.06 -12.49
N GLU A 224 2.46 4.75 -12.30
CA GLU A 224 1.90 3.73 -13.20
C GLU A 224 0.39 3.90 -13.38
N LEU A 225 -0.37 4.08 -12.28
CA LEU A 225 -1.80 4.33 -12.33
C LEU A 225 -2.18 5.62 -13.08
N LEU A 226 -1.34 6.64 -12.98
CA LEU A 226 -1.50 7.92 -13.67
C LEU A 226 -0.99 7.92 -15.12
N GLU A 227 -0.52 6.79 -15.65
CA GLU A 227 0.09 6.66 -16.99
C GLU A 227 1.35 7.52 -17.18
N GLU A 228 2.05 7.84 -16.09
CA GLU A 228 3.25 8.68 -16.16
C GLU A 228 4.50 7.81 -16.37
N PRO A 229 5.25 8.02 -17.45
CA PRO A 229 6.42 7.22 -17.74
C PRO A 229 7.54 7.47 -16.73
N ILE A 230 8.23 6.39 -16.34
CA ILE A 230 9.41 6.46 -15.49
C ILE A 230 10.63 6.52 -16.40
N PRO A 231 11.45 7.58 -16.36
CA PRO A 231 12.67 7.65 -17.16
C PRO A 231 13.66 6.52 -16.80
N ASP A 232 14.34 5.95 -17.79
CA ASP A 232 15.25 4.83 -17.60
C ASP A 232 16.34 5.09 -16.55
N ALA A 233 16.89 6.32 -16.53
CA ALA A 233 17.87 6.71 -15.53
C ALA A 233 17.31 6.65 -14.09
N VAL A 234 16.06 7.06 -13.90
CA VAL A 234 15.38 7.00 -12.59
C VAL A 234 15.07 5.56 -12.22
N ALA A 235 14.64 4.74 -13.18
CA ALA A 235 14.41 3.31 -12.99
C ALA A 235 15.70 2.60 -12.55
N SER A 236 16.82 2.86 -13.22
CA SER A 236 18.13 2.32 -12.85
C SER A 236 18.60 2.78 -11.47
N ASP A 237 18.43 4.08 -11.12
CA ASP A 237 18.72 4.59 -9.77
C ASP A 237 17.94 3.86 -8.68
N VAL A 238 16.65 3.56 -8.93
CA VAL A 238 15.81 2.77 -8.00
C VAL A 238 16.31 1.33 -7.91
N CYS A 239 16.66 0.69 -9.03
CA CYS A 239 17.23 -0.66 -9.04
C CYS A 239 18.51 -0.73 -8.21
N GLN A 240 19.43 0.21 -8.40
CA GLN A 240 20.67 0.31 -7.64
C GLN A 240 20.42 0.55 -6.15
N PHE A 241 19.46 1.42 -5.80
CA PHE A 241 19.08 1.65 -4.42
C PHE A 241 18.51 0.38 -3.77
N LEU A 242 17.57 -0.29 -4.41
CA LEU A 242 16.96 -1.52 -3.91
C LEU A 242 17.97 -2.66 -3.81
N SER A 243 18.92 -2.76 -4.75
CA SER A 243 20.05 -3.69 -4.66
C SER A 243 20.84 -3.51 -3.36
N ARG A 244 21.09 -2.26 -2.93
CA ARG A 244 21.75 -1.99 -1.65
C ARG A 244 20.89 -2.27 -0.42
N CYS A 245 19.56 -2.34 -0.57
CA CYS A 245 18.64 -2.74 0.50
C CYS A 245 18.54 -4.27 0.65
N GLN A 246 19.00 -5.04 -0.34
CA GLN A 246 18.97 -6.49 -0.29
C GLN A 246 20.00 -7.02 0.71
N SER A 247 19.55 -7.94 1.58
CA SER A 247 20.40 -8.58 2.57
C SER A 247 21.26 -9.67 1.93
N PRO A 248 22.53 -9.82 2.35
CA PRO A 248 23.36 -10.96 1.94
C PRO A 248 22.77 -12.32 2.37
N HIS A 249 21.83 -12.34 3.32
CA HIS A 249 21.10 -13.52 3.79
C HIS A 249 19.70 -13.65 3.17
N GLY A 250 19.40 -12.88 2.13
CA GLY A 250 18.10 -12.87 1.44
C GLY A 250 17.09 -11.88 2.03
N GLY A 251 16.08 -11.55 1.22
CA GLY A 251 15.12 -10.51 1.53
C GLY A 251 15.69 -9.10 1.47
N PHE A 252 14.85 -8.11 1.73
CA PHE A 252 15.18 -6.69 1.66
C PHE A 252 14.91 -6.01 3.00
N GLY A 253 15.82 -5.13 3.41
CA GLY A 253 15.65 -4.26 4.58
C GLY A 253 14.95 -2.95 4.22
N GLY A 254 14.66 -2.14 5.22
CA GLY A 254 14.03 -0.82 5.07
C GLY A 254 14.93 0.26 4.47
N GLY A 255 16.22 -0.02 4.34
CA GLY A 255 17.26 0.82 3.75
C GLY A 255 18.57 0.06 3.66
N PRO A 256 19.62 0.63 3.02
CA PRO A 256 20.93 0.00 2.92
C PRO A 256 21.50 -0.35 4.29
N GLY A 257 21.99 -1.59 4.45
CA GLY A 257 22.57 -2.08 5.70
C GLY A 257 21.57 -2.42 6.82
N GLN A 258 20.27 -2.25 6.60
CA GLN A 258 19.23 -2.64 7.56
C GLN A 258 18.90 -4.14 7.46
N HIS A 259 18.43 -4.71 8.57
CA HIS A 259 18.01 -6.11 8.61
C HIS A 259 16.84 -6.38 7.68
N PRO A 260 16.81 -7.56 7.02
CA PRO A 260 15.70 -7.92 6.14
C PRO A 260 14.39 -8.08 6.91
N HIS A 261 13.29 -7.69 6.26
CA HIS A 261 11.94 -7.72 6.80
C HIS A 261 10.95 -7.98 5.66
N LEU A 262 9.90 -8.79 5.87
CA LEU A 262 8.97 -9.16 4.80
C LEU A 262 8.20 -7.97 4.21
N ALA A 263 7.91 -6.94 5.00
CA ALA A 263 7.22 -5.76 4.47
C ALA A 263 8.06 -5.00 3.42
N PRO A 264 9.29 -4.54 3.69
CA PRO A 264 10.14 -3.95 2.66
C PRO A 264 10.53 -4.95 1.56
N THR A 265 10.57 -6.25 1.84
CA THR A 265 10.78 -7.29 0.81
C THR A 265 9.64 -7.29 -0.21
N TYR A 266 8.39 -7.30 0.24
CA TYR A 266 7.21 -7.16 -0.62
C TYR A 266 7.26 -5.87 -1.44
N ALA A 267 7.54 -4.75 -0.80
CA ALA A 267 7.60 -3.45 -1.45
C ALA A 267 8.72 -3.38 -2.51
N ALA A 268 9.92 -3.90 -2.20
CA ALA A 268 11.06 -3.92 -3.12
C ALA A 268 10.77 -4.80 -4.35
N VAL A 269 10.26 -6.00 -4.16
CA VAL A 269 9.90 -6.91 -5.27
C VAL A 269 8.82 -6.28 -6.15
N ASN A 270 7.77 -5.68 -5.58
CA ASN A 270 6.76 -4.97 -6.34
C ASN A 270 7.34 -3.79 -7.13
N ALA A 271 8.18 -2.97 -6.52
CA ALA A 271 8.84 -1.84 -7.20
C ALA A 271 9.69 -2.32 -8.39
N LEU A 272 10.45 -3.39 -8.22
CA LEU A 272 11.25 -4.01 -9.28
C LEU A 272 10.37 -4.60 -10.40
N CYS A 273 9.23 -5.22 -10.05
CA CYS A 273 8.26 -5.71 -11.03
C CYS A 273 7.59 -4.56 -11.83
N ILE A 274 7.30 -3.42 -11.19
CA ILE A 274 6.78 -2.23 -11.86
C ILE A 274 7.78 -1.72 -12.90
N ILE A 275 9.06 -1.62 -12.55
CA ILE A 275 10.13 -1.27 -13.50
C ILE A 275 10.18 -2.33 -14.60
N GLY A 276 10.31 -3.59 -14.25
CA GLY A 276 10.14 -4.73 -15.17
C GLY A 276 11.22 -4.84 -16.24
N THR A 277 12.42 -4.28 -16.04
CA THR A 277 13.59 -4.45 -16.92
C THR A 277 14.41 -5.66 -16.48
N GLU A 278 15.31 -6.15 -17.35
CA GLU A 278 16.27 -7.20 -17.00
C GLU A 278 17.15 -6.77 -15.81
N GLU A 279 17.55 -5.50 -15.75
CA GLU A 279 18.26 -4.93 -14.61
C GLU A 279 17.45 -5.08 -13.33
N ALA A 280 16.17 -4.71 -13.36
CA ALA A 280 15.29 -4.79 -12.19
C ALA A 280 15.10 -6.24 -11.72
N PHE A 281 14.84 -7.16 -12.63
CA PHE A 281 14.68 -8.57 -12.29
C PHE A 281 16.00 -9.20 -11.80
N GLY A 282 17.13 -8.77 -12.35
CA GLY A 282 18.48 -9.21 -11.96
C GLY A 282 18.88 -8.77 -10.53
N VAL A 283 18.22 -7.76 -9.94
CA VAL A 283 18.44 -7.39 -8.52
C VAL A 283 18.01 -8.51 -7.58
N ILE A 284 16.96 -9.28 -7.91
CA ILE A 284 16.34 -10.25 -7.02
C ILE A 284 17.15 -11.55 -6.96
N ASP A 285 17.87 -11.78 -5.87
CA ASP A 285 18.50 -13.08 -5.57
C ASP A 285 17.44 -14.08 -5.12
N ARG A 286 16.89 -14.84 -6.07
CA ARG A 286 15.81 -15.81 -5.85
C ARG A 286 16.21 -16.95 -4.91
N LYS A 287 17.47 -17.39 -4.95
CA LYS A 287 17.95 -18.47 -4.08
C LYS A 287 17.95 -18.01 -2.64
N LYS A 288 18.59 -16.90 -2.36
CA LYS A 288 18.62 -16.32 -1.01
C LYS A 288 17.25 -15.87 -0.53
N LEU A 289 16.38 -15.38 -1.43
CA LEU A 289 15.00 -15.06 -1.08
C LEU A 289 14.25 -16.32 -0.61
N LEU A 290 14.39 -17.45 -1.29
CA LEU A 290 13.80 -18.72 -0.88
C LEU A 290 14.33 -19.18 0.48
N GLU A 291 15.67 -19.15 0.68
CA GLU A 291 16.30 -19.48 1.97
C GLU A 291 15.78 -18.58 3.10
N TYR A 292 15.62 -17.29 2.84
CA TYR A 292 15.06 -16.35 3.81
C TYR A 292 13.60 -16.68 4.16
N LEU A 293 12.75 -16.96 3.17
CA LEU A 293 11.35 -17.36 3.43
C LEU A 293 11.27 -18.66 4.23
N GLN A 294 12.14 -19.64 3.95
CA GLN A 294 12.23 -20.89 4.71
C GLN A 294 12.63 -20.64 6.17
N ALA A 295 13.57 -19.71 6.41
CA ALA A 295 13.98 -19.34 7.76
C ALA A 295 12.88 -18.63 8.59
N LEU A 296 11.93 -17.97 7.91
CA LEU A 296 10.79 -17.31 8.55
C LEU A 296 9.59 -18.23 8.77
N LYS A 297 9.53 -19.38 8.10
CA LYS A 297 8.43 -20.33 8.21
C LYS A 297 8.32 -20.91 9.61
N GLN A 298 7.09 -20.97 10.14
CA GLN A 298 6.80 -21.54 11.44
C GLN A 298 6.09 -22.90 11.32
N PRO A 299 6.23 -23.79 12.33
CA PRO A 299 5.62 -25.12 12.30
C PRO A 299 4.10 -25.13 12.22
N ASP A 300 3.42 -24.06 12.70
CA ASP A 300 1.96 -23.92 12.67
C ASP A 300 1.41 -23.43 11.33
N GLY A 301 2.29 -23.20 10.35
CA GLY A 301 1.96 -22.70 9.01
C GLY A 301 2.13 -21.20 8.83
N SER A 302 2.33 -20.42 9.88
CA SER A 302 2.56 -18.98 9.81
C SER A 302 3.97 -18.61 9.36
N PHE A 303 4.22 -17.31 9.18
CA PHE A 303 5.55 -16.75 8.91
C PHE A 303 5.85 -15.64 9.92
N LEU A 304 7.11 -15.52 10.32
CA LEU A 304 7.61 -14.32 10.99
C LEU A 304 7.69 -13.16 10.00
N MET A 305 7.48 -11.92 10.47
CA MET A 305 7.75 -10.74 9.65
C MET A 305 9.25 -10.54 9.39
N HIS A 306 10.08 -10.90 10.37
CA HIS A 306 11.55 -10.93 10.30
C HIS A 306 12.08 -11.89 11.38
N ILE A 307 13.36 -12.25 11.31
CA ILE A 307 13.99 -13.14 12.32
C ILE A 307 13.85 -12.52 13.72
N GLY A 308 13.27 -13.28 14.64
CA GLY A 308 12.97 -12.84 16.00
C GLY A 308 11.81 -11.84 16.11
N GLY A 309 11.06 -11.63 15.02
CA GLY A 309 9.93 -10.70 14.94
C GLY A 309 8.57 -11.32 15.25
N GLU A 310 7.56 -10.54 14.98
CA GLU A 310 6.15 -10.90 15.14
C GLU A 310 5.64 -11.82 14.03
N VAL A 311 4.53 -12.50 14.35
CA VAL A 311 3.72 -13.26 13.40
C VAL A 311 2.38 -12.58 13.24
N ASP A 312 1.96 -12.33 12.01
CA ASP A 312 0.58 -11.99 11.66
C ASP A 312 0.31 -12.26 10.17
N VAL A 313 -0.95 -12.12 9.75
CA VAL A 313 -1.38 -12.48 8.39
C VAL A 313 -0.68 -11.69 7.27
N ARG A 314 -0.09 -10.52 7.58
CA ARG A 314 0.71 -9.75 6.61
C ARG A 314 1.93 -10.54 6.12
N SER A 315 2.58 -11.27 7.03
CA SER A 315 3.77 -12.07 6.69
C SER A 315 3.44 -13.17 5.69
N ALA A 316 2.31 -13.85 5.87
CA ALA A 316 1.84 -14.87 4.94
C ALA A 316 1.58 -14.27 3.54
N TYR A 317 0.95 -13.09 3.47
CA TYR A 317 0.72 -12.40 2.20
C TYR A 317 2.02 -11.94 1.55
N CYS A 318 2.90 -11.26 2.28
CA CYS A 318 4.18 -10.79 1.75
C CYS A 318 5.01 -11.97 1.20
N ALA A 319 5.08 -13.08 1.94
CA ALA A 319 5.77 -14.29 1.52
C ALA A 319 5.15 -14.90 0.25
N ALA A 320 3.81 -15.07 0.23
CA ALA A 320 3.11 -15.64 -0.92
C ALA A 320 3.24 -14.76 -2.17
N ALA A 321 3.10 -13.43 -2.03
CA ALA A 321 3.20 -12.49 -3.14
C ALA A 321 4.59 -12.53 -3.79
N VAL A 322 5.66 -12.40 -3.00
CA VAL A 322 7.01 -12.42 -3.58
C VAL A 322 7.37 -13.79 -4.13
N ALA A 323 6.95 -14.87 -3.47
CA ALA A 323 7.22 -16.24 -3.92
C ALA A 323 6.53 -16.55 -5.26
N SER A 324 5.28 -16.10 -5.44
CA SER A 324 4.54 -16.32 -6.68
C SER A 324 5.07 -15.49 -7.84
N LEU A 325 5.41 -14.21 -7.61
CA LEU A 325 5.96 -13.34 -8.65
C LEU A 325 7.33 -13.79 -9.14
N THR A 326 8.15 -14.41 -8.28
CA THR A 326 9.54 -14.79 -8.56
C THR A 326 9.72 -16.29 -8.81
N ASN A 327 8.66 -17.05 -9.00
CA ASN A 327 8.68 -18.50 -9.26
C ASN A 327 9.49 -19.31 -8.22
N ILE A 328 9.27 -19.02 -6.92
CA ILE A 328 9.81 -19.81 -5.80
C ILE A 328 8.72 -20.33 -4.86
N LEU A 329 7.45 -20.24 -5.26
CA LEU A 329 6.32 -20.74 -4.51
C LEU A 329 6.27 -22.28 -4.63
N THR A 330 6.51 -22.99 -3.52
CA THR A 330 6.44 -24.45 -3.48
C THR A 330 5.40 -24.92 -2.47
N PRO A 331 4.75 -26.09 -2.67
CA PRO A 331 3.82 -26.65 -1.70
C PRO A 331 4.45 -26.88 -0.32
N ALA A 332 5.73 -27.26 -0.26
CA ALA A 332 6.45 -27.48 0.98
C ALA A 332 6.62 -26.19 1.79
N LEU A 333 6.99 -25.08 1.13
CA LEU A 333 7.17 -23.79 1.78
C LEU A 333 5.87 -23.29 2.42
N PHE A 334 4.73 -23.51 1.76
CA PHE A 334 3.43 -23.00 2.21
C PHE A 334 2.54 -24.06 2.88
N ALA A 335 3.11 -25.22 3.29
CA ALA A 335 2.37 -26.24 4.01
C ALA A 335 1.76 -25.67 5.32
N GLY A 336 0.44 -25.86 5.54
CA GLY A 336 -0.30 -25.37 6.71
C GLY A 336 -0.61 -23.87 6.73
N THR A 337 -0.09 -23.08 5.75
CA THR A 337 -0.29 -21.61 5.74
C THR A 337 -1.73 -21.24 5.47
N ALA A 338 -2.38 -21.91 4.54
CA ALA A 338 -3.78 -21.64 4.21
C ALA A 338 -4.71 -21.90 5.39
N GLU A 339 -4.49 -22.99 6.10
CA GLU A 339 -5.24 -23.38 7.30
C GLU A 339 -4.98 -22.39 8.45
N TRP A 340 -3.75 -21.89 8.59
CA TRP A 340 -3.44 -20.86 9.57
C TRP A 340 -4.17 -19.56 9.28
N ILE A 341 -4.17 -19.09 8.02
CA ILE A 341 -4.91 -17.89 7.59
C ILE A 341 -6.41 -18.07 7.84
N ALA A 342 -6.98 -19.24 7.50
CA ALA A 342 -8.40 -19.52 7.73
C ALA A 342 -8.80 -19.40 9.20
N ARG A 343 -7.94 -19.78 10.14
CA ARG A 343 -8.16 -19.59 11.59
C ARG A 343 -8.17 -18.12 12.03
N CYS A 344 -7.63 -17.20 11.22
CA CYS A 344 -7.67 -15.76 11.51
C CYS A 344 -9.03 -15.12 11.16
N GLN A 345 -9.88 -15.80 10.40
CA GLN A 345 -11.27 -15.36 10.20
C GLN A 345 -12.04 -15.49 11.53
N ASN A 346 -12.75 -14.43 11.92
CA ASN A 346 -13.49 -14.42 13.18
C ASN A 346 -15.00 -14.38 12.97
N TRP A 347 -15.77 -14.29 14.06
CA TRP A 347 -17.23 -14.23 14.08
C TRP A 347 -17.80 -13.02 13.31
N GLU A 348 -17.05 -11.91 13.14
CA GLU A 348 -17.48 -10.75 12.36
C GLU A 348 -17.57 -11.08 10.86
N GLY A 349 -16.86 -12.07 10.39
CA GLY A 349 -16.74 -12.48 8.99
C GLY A 349 -15.45 -12.05 8.31
N GLY A 350 -14.77 -11.01 8.80
CA GLY A 350 -13.46 -10.57 8.34
C GLY A 350 -12.30 -11.32 8.99
N ILE A 351 -11.07 -10.92 8.68
CA ILE A 351 -9.83 -11.57 9.13
C ILE A 351 -9.08 -10.62 10.06
N GLY A 352 -8.67 -11.15 11.23
CA GLY A 352 -7.77 -10.46 12.16
C GLY A 352 -6.29 -10.72 11.85
N GLY A 353 -5.40 -10.06 12.58
CA GLY A 353 -3.94 -10.22 12.40
C GLY A 353 -3.44 -11.62 12.77
N VAL A 354 -4.01 -12.20 13.83
CA VAL A 354 -3.80 -13.57 14.30
C VAL A 354 -5.13 -14.16 14.73
N PRO A 355 -5.23 -15.50 14.94
CA PRO A 355 -6.48 -16.11 15.38
C PRO A 355 -7.04 -15.46 16.65
N GLY A 356 -8.36 -15.19 16.67
CA GLY A 356 -9.07 -14.59 17.80
C GLY A 356 -9.04 -13.06 17.87
N MET A 357 -8.36 -12.38 16.95
CA MET A 357 -8.28 -10.89 16.93
C MET A 357 -9.40 -10.27 16.08
N GLU A 358 -9.67 -8.97 16.34
CA GLU A 358 -10.64 -8.14 15.63
C GLU A 358 -10.38 -8.15 14.12
N ALA A 359 -11.45 -8.28 13.33
CA ALA A 359 -11.39 -8.18 11.88
C ALA A 359 -10.98 -6.78 11.42
N HIS A 360 -10.04 -6.71 10.47
CA HIS A 360 -9.45 -5.48 9.99
C HIS A 360 -9.21 -5.52 8.47
N GLY A 361 -9.50 -4.43 7.75
CA GLY A 361 -9.41 -4.37 6.28
C GLY A 361 -8.05 -4.75 5.73
N GLY A 362 -6.96 -4.24 6.31
CA GLY A 362 -5.60 -4.56 5.87
C GLY A 362 -5.24 -6.03 6.08
N TYR A 363 -5.58 -6.61 7.22
CA TYR A 363 -5.37 -8.03 7.50
C TYR A 363 -6.29 -8.93 6.66
N THR A 364 -7.54 -8.50 6.46
CA THR A 364 -8.49 -9.25 5.61
C THR A 364 -8.00 -9.29 4.17
N PHE A 365 -7.53 -8.16 3.62
CA PHE A 365 -6.93 -8.14 2.29
C PHE A 365 -5.74 -9.11 2.21
N CYS A 366 -4.80 -9.04 3.15
CA CYS A 366 -3.63 -9.91 3.18
C CYS A 366 -4.03 -11.39 3.22
N GLY A 367 -4.97 -11.76 4.07
CA GLY A 367 -5.42 -13.15 4.20
C GLY A 367 -6.10 -13.67 2.93
N VAL A 368 -7.03 -12.91 2.37
CA VAL A 368 -7.75 -13.30 1.14
C VAL A 368 -6.81 -13.36 -0.05
N ALA A 369 -5.96 -12.34 -0.26
CA ALA A 369 -5.01 -12.32 -1.35
C ALA A 369 -3.99 -13.48 -1.28
N ALA A 370 -3.49 -13.80 -0.08
CA ALA A 370 -2.61 -14.94 0.12
C ALA A 370 -3.33 -16.27 -0.22
N LEU A 371 -4.58 -16.44 0.20
CA LEU A 371 -5.36 -17.63 -0.11
C LEU A 371 -5.66 -17.77 -1.61
N VAL A 372 -5.91 -16.67 -2.32
CA VAL A 372 -6.07 -16.66 -3.78
C VAL A 372 -4.77 -17.11 -4.46
N ILE A 373 -3.62 -16.60 -4.03
CA ILE A 373 -2.31 -17.05 -4.54
C ILE A 373 -2.11 -18.56 -4.30
N LEU A 374 -2.51 -19.05 -3.13
CA LEU A 374 -2.40 -20.47 -2.75
C LEU A 374 -3.53 -21.34 -3.30
N LYS A 375 -4.54 -20.77 -3.98
CA LYS A 375 -5.73 -21.44 -4.49
C LYS A 375 -6.51 -22.18 -3.38
N LYS A 376 -6.69 -21.52 -2.24
CA LYS A 376 -7.32 -22.06 -1.02
C LYS A 376 -8.38 -21.13 -0.42
N GLU A 377 -8.91 -20.19 -1.19
CA GLU A 377 -9.94 -19.23 -0.78
C GLU A 377 -11.23 -19.91 -0.27
N GLN A 378 -11.49 -21.13 -0.71
CA GLN A 378 -12.64 -21.93 -0.29
C GLN A 378 -12.58 -22.36 1.20
N LEU A 379 -11.45 -22.19 1.87
CA LEU A 379 -11.34 -22.44 3.31
C LEU A 379 -12.04 -21.36 4.16
N LEU A 380 -12.34 -20.21 3.58
CA LEU A 380 -13.06 -19.12 4.23
C LEU A 380 -14.56 -19.27 4.10
N ASN A 381 -15.29 -18.74 5.10
CA ASN A 381 -16.71 -18.46 4.93
C ASN A 381 -16.87 -17.19 4.07
N LEU A 382 -16.95 -17.38 2.73
CA LEU A 382 -16.96 -16.29 1.77
C LEU A 382 -18.20 -15.39 1.89
N ARG A 383 -19.37 -15.96 2.28
CA ARG A 383 -20.61 -15.18 2.44
C ARG A 383 -20.54 -14.28 3.67
N SER A 384 -20.02 -14.78 4.78
CA SER A 384 -19.77 -13.99 5.99
C SER A 384 -18.75 -12.88 5.73
N LEU A 385 -17.68 -13.20 5.01
CA LEU A 385 -16.66 -12.24 4.59
C LEU A 385 -17.25 -11.14 3.68
N LEU A 386 -18.06 -11.53 2.67
CA LEU A 386 -18.74 -10.56 1.80
C LEU A 386 -19.64 -9.62 2.59
N HIS A 387 -20.42 -10.16 3.52
CA HIS A 387 -21.28 -9.35 4.39
C HIS A 387 -20.46 -8.35 5.22
N TRP A 388 -19.34 -8.81 5.80
CA TRP A 388 -18.47 -7.95 6.59
C TRP A 388 -17.86 -6.83 5.76
N VAL A 389 -17.24 -7.12 4.61
CA VAL A 389 -16.54 -6.10 3.80
C VAL A 389 -17.52 -5.08 3.20
N THR A 390 -18.67 -5.52 2.71
CA THR A 390 -19.68 -4.60 2.14
C THR A 390 -20.26 -3.66 3.21
N SER A 391 -20.35 -4.15 4.45
CA SER A 391 -20.78 -3.34 5.61
C SER A 391 -19.73 -2.31 6.06
N ARG A 392 -18.49 -2.35 5.54
CA ARG A 392 -17.44 -1.35 5.85
C ARG A 392 -17.52 -0.10 4.99
N GLN A 393 -18.29 -0.11 3.89
CA GLN A 393 -18.51 1.12 3.15
C GLN A 393 -19.42 2.06 3.93
N MET A 394 -18.94 3.27 4.16
CA MET A 394 -19.67 4.28 4.94
C MET A 394 -20.83 4.85 4.13
N ARG A 395 -22.01 4.82 4.72
CA ARG A 395 -23.25 5.21 4.01
C ARG A 395 -23.33 6.71 3.71
N PHE A 396 -22.67 7.53 4.53
CA PHE A 396 -22.66 8.97 4.34
C PHE A 396 -21.49 9.42 3.48
N GLU A 397 -20.26 9.05 3.85
CA GLU A 397 -19.04 9.49 3.19
C GLU A 397 -18.84 8.80 1.83
N GLY A 398 -19.19 7.51 1.71
CA GLY A 398 -18.99 6.70 0.50
C GLY A 398 -17.65 5.96 0.44
N GLY A 399 -16.66 6.36 1.23
CA GLY A 399 -15.41 5.63 1.46
C GLY A 399 -15.58 4.47 2.44
N PHE A 400 -14.49 3.78 2.74
CA PHE A 400 -14.49 2.61 3.64
C PHE A 400 -13.83 2.92 4.99
N GLN A 401 -14.35 2.29 6.05
CA GLN A 401 -13.66 2.17 7.34
C GLN A 401 -12.84 0.88 7.37
N GLY A 402 -11.79 0.84 8.19
CA GLY A 402 -10.94 -0.36 8.33
C GLY A 402 -11.50 -1.41 9.28
N ARG A 403 -12.27 -1.00 10.27
CA ARG A 403 -12.90 -1.85 11.29
C ARG A 403 -14.28 -1.32 11.65
N CYS A 404 -15.13 -2.17 12.22
CA CYS A 404 -16.40 -1.73 12.78
C CYS A 404 -16.20 -0.59 13.80
N ASN A 405 -17.08 0.40 13.82
CA ASN A 405 -17.04 1.54 14.75
C ASN A 405 -15.77 2.42 14.65
N LYS A 406 -15.06 2.39 13.53
CA LYS A 406 -13.96 3.30 13.22
C LYS A 406 -14.35 4.28 12.12
N LEU A 407 -13.51 5.29 11.90
CA LEU A 407 -13.74 6.33 10.91
C LEU A 407 -13.36 5.86 9.50
N VAL A 408 -13.94 6.53 8.49
CA VAL A 408 -13.52 6.43 7.09
C VAL A 408 -12.05 6.78 6.93
N ASP A 409 -11.37 6.11 5.99
CA ASP A 409 -9.98 6.43 5.64
C ASP A 409 -9.74 6.06 4.17
N GLY A 410 -9.16 6.99 3.42
CA GLY A 410 -8.88 6.84 1.99
C GLY A 410 -8.09 5.59 1.62
N CYS A 411 -7.19 5.09 2.48
CA CYS A 411 -6.40 3.89 2.18
C CYS A 411 -7.26 2.62 2.06
N TYR A 412 -8.37 2.53 2.78
CA TYR A 412 -9.29 1.39 2.66
C TYR A 412 -10.07 1.38 1.36
N SER A 413 -9.98 2.41 0.54
CA SER A 413 -10.43 2.38 -0.85
C SER A 413 -9.78 1.25 -1.64
N PHE A 414 -8.56 0.84 -1.26
CA PHE A 414 -7.92 -0.36 -1.81
C PHE A 414 -8.09 -1.57 -0.87
N TRP A 415 -7.71 -1.48 0.40
CA TRP A 415 -7.70 -2.64 1.30
C TRP A 415 -9.07 -3.30 1.46
N GLN A 416 -10.16 -2.54 1.45
CA GLN A 416 -11.52 -3.05 1.53
C GLN A 416 -12.14 -3.25 0.13
N ALA A 417 -12.14 -2.22 -0.72
CA ALA A 417 -12.76 -2.37 -2.04
C ALA A 417 -12.01 -3.37 -2.92
N GLY A 418 -10.68 -3.48 -2.80
CA GLY A 418 -9.86 -4.47 -3.50
C GLY A 418 -10.19 -5.94 -3.15
N LEU A 419 -10.87 -6.17 -2.02
CA LEU A 419 -11.40 -7.50 -1.66
C LEU A 419 -12.54 -7.94 -2.59
N LEU A 420 -13.35 -7.01 -3.10
CA LEU A 420 -14.55 -7.36 -3.86
C LEU A 420 -14.24 -8.06 -5.19
N PRO A 421 -13.21 -7.68 -5.97
CA PRO A 421 -12.75 -8.46 -7.11
C PRO A 421 -12.31 -9.89 -6.75
N LEU A 422 -11.58 -10.04 -5.62
CA LEU A 422 -11.11 -11.35 -5.15
C LEU A 422 -12.27 -12.24 -4.72
N LEU A 423 -13.23 -11.69 -3.98
CA LEU A 423 -14.45 -12.38 -3.57
C LEU A 423 -15.35 -12.72 -4.76
N HIS A 424 -15.46 -11.82 -5.74
CA HIS A 424 -16.21 -12.07 -6.96
C HIS A 424 -15.66 -13.28 -7.71
N HIS A 425 -14.33 -13.34 -7.87
CA HIS A 425 -13.66 -14.49 -8.48
C HIS A 425 -13.90 -15.79 -7.69
N ALA A 426 -13.73 -15.76 -6.37
CA ALA A 426 -13.90 -16.93 -5.51
C ALA A 426 -15.36 -17.45 -5.47
N LEU A 427 -16.35 -16.56 -5.45
CA LEU A 427 -17.77 -16.91 -5.46
C LEU A 427 -18.23 -17.38 -6.85
N HIS A 428 -17.71 -16.79 -7.92
CA HIS A 428 -17.97 -17.25 -9.29
C HIS A 428 -17.48 -18.67 -9.51
N ALA A 429 -16.34 -19.03 -8.94
CA ALA A 429 -15.83 -20.41 -8.98
C ALA A 429 -16.72 -21.41 -8.23
N GLN A 430 -17.67 -20.93 -7.41
CA GLN A 430 -18.68 -21.74 -6.69
C GLN A 430 -20.06 -21.68 -7.35
N ASP A 431 -20.17 -21.16 -8.59
CA ASP A 431 -21.42 -20.98 -9.34
C ASP A 431 -22.51 -20.20 -8.58
N ASP A 432 -22.12 -19.16 -7.82
CA ASP A 432 -23.08 -18.32 -7.10
C ASP A 432 -23.87 -17.43 -8.07
N ALA A 433 -25.11 -17.84 -8.35
CA ALA A 433 -26.02 -17.16 -9.28
C ALA A 433 -26.40 -15.71 -8.86
N ALA A 434 -26.07 -15.30 -7.64
CA ALA A 434 -26.33 -13.95 -7.15
C ALA A 434 -25.29 -12.92 -7.60
N LEU A 435 -24.22 -13.35 -8.27
CA LEU A 435 -23.15 -12.47 -8.73
C LEU A 435 -23.61 -11.61 -9.91
N GLY A 436 -23.54 -10.29 -9.74
CA GLY A 436 -23.70 -9.35 -10.85
C GLY A 436 -22.53 -9.45 -11.83
N MET A 437 -22.83 -9.43 -13.14
CA MET A 437 -21.81 -9.51 -14.20
C MET A 437 -21.42 -8.14 -14.77
N THR A 438 -21.83 -7.04 -14.12
CA THR A 438 -21.65 -5.68 -14.66
C THR A 438 -20.97 -4.70 -13.69
N ARG A 439 -20.90 -5.05 -12.40
CA ARG A 439 -20.32 -4.18 -11.37
C ARG A 439 -19.87 -4.98 -10.16
N TRP A 440 -18.93 -4.40 -9.39
CA TRP A 440 -18.52 -4.93 -8.09
C TRP A 440 -19.66 -4.84 -7.05
N MET A 441 -19.55 -5.67 -6.03
CA MET A 441 -20.54 -5.73 -4.92
C MET A 441 -20.32 -4.61 -3.89
N PHE A 442 -20.09 -3.39 -4.35
CA PHE A 442 -20.03 -2.16 -3.53
C PHE A 442 -20.47 -0.96 -4.38
N ASP A 443 -20.71 0.19 -3.75
CA ASP A 443 -21.05 1.42 -4.47
C ASP A 443 -19.77 2.08 -5.04
N GLN A 444 -19.48 1.75 -6.31
CA GLN A 444 -18.30 2.23 -7.04
C GLN A 444 -18.32 3.75 -7.24
N ALA A 445 -19.50 4.35 -7.47
CA ALA A 445 -19.64 5.78 -7.68
C ALA A 445 -19.43 6.55 -6.37
N ALA A 446 -20.00 6.08 -5.26
CA ALA A 446 -19.82 6.70 -3.95
C ALA A 446 -18.35 6.69 -3.50
N LEU A 447 -17.62 5.60 -3.76
CA LEU A 447 -16.19 5.52 -3.46
C LEU A 447 -15.38 6.51 -4.29
N GLN A 448 -15.62 6.59 -5.60
CA GLN A 448 -14.96 7.55 -6.48
C GLN A 448 -15.23 8.99 -6.03
N GLU A 449 -16.50 9.31 -5.69
CA GLU A 449 -16.88 10.64 -5.20
C GLU A 449 -16.13 11.00 -3.90
N TYR A 450 -16.05 10.07 -2.94
CA TYR A 450 -15.29 10.29 -1.71
C TYR A 450 -13.81 10.58 -2.00
N ILE A 451 -13.17 9.80 -2.86
CA ILE A 451 -11.75 9.98 -3.20
C ILE A 451 -11.53 11.34 -3.89
N LEU A 452 -12.35 11.64 -4.91
CA LEU A 452 -12.18 12.85 -5.72
C LEU A 452 -12.47 14.15 -4.95
N LEU A 453 -13.46 14.14 -4.04
CA LEU A 453 -13.84 15.33 -3.27
C LEU A 453 -13.12 15.45 -1.93
N CYS A 454 -12.94 14.33 -1.21
CA CYS A 454 -12.51 14.35 0.18
C CYS A 454 -11.04 13.96 0.38
N CYS A 455 -10.39 13.27 -0.59
CA CYS A 455 -9.04 12.75 -0.39
C CYS A 455 -7.96 13.46 -1.20
N GLN A 456 -8.28 14.39 -2.09
CA GLN A 456 -7.26 15.11 -2.85
C GLN A 456 -6.72 16.31 -2.07
N CYS A 457 -5.38 16.44 -2.01
CA CYS A 457 -4.71 17.64 -1.52
C CYS A 457 -4.63 18.69 -2.65
N PRO A 458 -5.02 19.96 -2.42
CA PRO A 458 -4.93 21.00 -3.44
C PRO A 458 -3.53 21.23 -4.02
N ALA A 459 -2.49 20.90 -3.25
CA ALA A 459 -1.08 20.98 -3.65
C ALA A 459 -0.53 19.66 -4.24
N GLY A 460 -1.40 18.71 -4.61
CA GLY A 460 -1.04 17.37 -5.09
C GLY A 460 -0.85 16.36 -3.97
N GLY A 461 -0.94 15.07 -4.32
CA GLY A 461 -1.01 13.96 -3.37
C GLY A 461 -2.41 13.74 -2.79
N LEU A 462 -2.63 12.57 -2.20
CA LEU A 462 -3.90 12.21 -1.58
C LEU A 462 -3.71 11.92 -0.07
N LEU A 463 -4.83 11.85 0.63
CA LEU A 463 -4.87 11.83 2.09
C LEU A 463 -6.00 10.94 2.61
N ASP A 464 -5.95 10.63 3.89
CA ASP A 464 -6.93 9.81 4.63
C ASP A 464 -8.36 10.39 4.54
N LYS A 465 -8.58 11.59 5.02
CA LYS A 465 -9.85 12.33 5.07
C LYS A 465 -9.61 13.83 5.14
N PRO A 466 -10.60 14.68 4.90
CA PRO A 466 -10.45 16.12 5.04
C PRO A 466 -9.84 16.52 6.39
N GLY A 467 -8.91 17.48 6.37
CA GLY A 467 -8.17 17.93 7.55
C GLY A 467 -6.91 17.11 7.89
N LYS A 468 -6.62 16.02 7.16
CA LYS A 468 -5.37 15.26 7.28
C LYS A 468 -4.32 15.71 6.27
N SER A 469 -3.04 15.43 6.57
CA SER A 469 -1.94 15.71 5.65
C SER A 469 -1.84 14.62 4.59
N ARG A 470 -1.41 15.01 3.39
CA ARG A 470 -1.05 14.07 2.31
C ARG A 470 0.20 13.29 2.65
N ASP A 471 0.32 12.11 2.08
CA ASP A 471 1.52 11.30 2.09
C ASP A 471 1.53 10.31 0.90
N PHE A 472 2.67 9.66 0.65
CA PHE A 472 2.78 8.73 -0.48
C PHE A 472 2.01 7.44 -0.28
N TYR A 473 1.79 7.00 0.97
CA TYR A 473 0.97 5.85 1.30
C TYR A 473 -0.49 6.08 0.89
N HIS A 474 -1.12 7.16 1.38
CA HIS A 474 -2.51 7.48 1.00
C HIS A 474 -2.64 7.82 -0.48
N THR A 475 -1.63 8.46 -1.09
CA THR A 475 -1.62 8.71 -2.54
C THR A 475 -1.70 7.40 -3.32
N CYS A 476 -0.87 6.42 -2.97
CA CYS A 476 -0.89 5.09 -3.61
C CYS A 476 -2.24 4.40 -3.43
N TYR A 477 -2.71 4.25 -2.20
CA TYR A 477 -3.90 3.43 -1.93
C TYR A 477 -5.22 4.10 -2.29
N CYS A 478 -5.32 5.42 -2.25
CA CYS A 478 -6.47 6.13 -2.81
C CYS A 478 -6.55 5.98 -4.34
N LEU A 479 -5.42 6.14 -5.05
CA LEU A 479 -5.38 5.93 -6.51
C LEU A 479 -5.66 4.47 -6.88
N SER A 480 -5.07 3.50 -6.14
CA SER A 480 -5.36 2.07 -6.35
C SER A 480 -6.84 1.75 -6.14
N GLY A 481 -7.46 2.30 -5.08
CA GLY A 481 -8.89 2.15 -4.81
C GLY A 481 -9.77 2.81 -5.87
N LEU A 482 -9.37 3.97 -6.39
CA LEU A 482 -10.05 4.63 -7.50
C LEU A 482 -10.00 3.76 -8.76
N ALA A 483 -8.84 3.18 -9.08
CA ALA A 483 -8.71 2.24 -10.19
C ALA A 483 -9.60 1.00 -10.03
N ILE A 484 -9.64 0.39 -8.84
CA ILE A 484 -10.57 -0.73 -8.54
C ILE A 484 -12.02 -0.32 -8.78
N ALA A 485 -12.41 0.88 -8.33
CA ALA A 485 -13.78 1.38 -8.50
C ALA A 485 -14.13 1.73 -9.94
N GLN A 486 -13.14 2.02 -10.80
CA GLN A 486 -13.35 2.35 -12.21
C GLN A 486 -13.43 1.11 -13.11
N HIS A 487 -12.71 0.03 -12.79
CA HIS A 487 -12.56 -1.13 -13.66
C HIS A 487 -13.28 -2.35 -13.10
N PHE A 488 -14.25 -2.89 -13.84
CA PHE A 488 -14.92 -4.15 -13.51
C PHE A 488 -14.55 -5.24 -14.52
N GLY A 489 -14.32 -6.45 -14.02
CA GLY A 489 -14.03 -7.60 -14.86
C GLY A 489 -12.66 -7.57 -15.53
N SER A 490 -12.48 -8.43 -16.52
CA SER A 490 -11.27 -8.53 -17.32
C SER A 490 -11.56 -9.05 -18.73
N GLY A 491 -10.68 -8.80 -19.67
CA GLY A 491 -10.82 -9.25 -21.06
C GLY A 491 -12.15 -8.78 -21.68
N ASN A 492 -12.92 -9.70 -22.27
CA ASN A 492 -14.18 -9.37 -22.95
C ASN A 492 -15.32 -8.91 -22.02
N LEU A 493 -15.18 -9.12 -20.71
CA LEU A 493 -16.16 -8.69 -19.70
C LEU A 493 -15.76 -7.38 -19.02
N HIS A 494 -14.68 -6.74 -19.48
CA HIS A 494 -14.20 -5.49 -18.91
C HIS A 494 -15.19 -4.36 -19.15
N GLN A 495 -15.60 -3.70 -18.08
CA GLN A 495 -16.46 -2.51 -18.09
C GLN A 495 -15.82 -1.42 -17.25
N GLU A 496 -15.89 -0.19 -17.75
CA GLU A 496 -15.36 0.99 -17.06
C GLU A 496 -16.51 1.87 -16.57
N VAL A 497 -16.35 2.36 -15.34
CA VAL A 497 -17.26 3.31 -14.71
C VAL A 497 -16.40 4.47 -14.20
N VAL A 498 -16.25 5.50 -15.01
CA VAL A 498 -15.45 6.69 -14.65
C VAL A 498 -16.38 7.82 -14.23
N LEU A 499 -16.28 8.24 -12.98
CA LEU A 499 -17.06 9.35 -12.44
C LEU A 499 -16.37 10.69 -12.77
N GLY A 500 -17.16 11.68 -13.18
CA GLY A 500 -16.68 13.00 -13.54
C GLY A 500 -16.22 13.11 -14.99
N VAL A 501 -15.04 13.70 -15.21
CA VAL A 501 -14.48 13.84 -16.56
C VAL A 501 -13.81 12.55 -17.03
N PRO A 502 -13.79 12.24 -18.34
CA PRO A 502 -13.14 11.04 -18.87
C PRO A 502 -11.65 10.93 -18.49
N GLU A 503 -10.98 12.06 -18.31
CA GLU A 503 -9.58 12.16 -17.94
C GLU A 503 -9.29 11.68 -16.50
N ASN A 504 -10.33 11.44 -15.70
CA ASN A 504 -10.18 10.81 -14.38
C ASN A 504 -9.85 9.31 -14.45
N ARG A 505 -9.94 8.71 -15.65
CA ARG A 505 -9.60 7.31 -15.87
C ARG A 505 -8.15 7.02 -15.45
N LEU A 506 -7.96 6.00 -14.64
CA LEU A 506 -6.67 5.46 -14.26
C LEU A 506 -6.38 4.15 -14.98
N GLN A 507 -5.12 3.73 -15.02
CA GLN A 507 -4.76 2.38 -15.41
C GLN A 507 -5.32 1.35 -14.42
N PRO A 508 -5.63 0.12 -14.87
CA PRO A 508 -6.09 -0.94 -13.98
C PRO A 508 -4.98 -1.39 -13.04
N THR A 509 -5.35 -1.85 -11.85
CA THR A 509 -4.44 -2.52 -10.93
C THR A 509 -4.82 -3.98 -10.74
N HIS A 510 -3.83 -4.86 -10.57
CA HIS A 510 -4.07 -6.27 -10.26
C HIS A 510 -4.53 -6.42 -8.80
N PRO A 511 -5.72 -6.96 -8.53
CA PRO A 511 -6.30 -6.92 -7.18
C PRO A 511 -5.52 -7.75 -6.14
N VAL A 512 -4.72 -8.74 -6.58
CA VAL A 512 -3.90 -9.56 -5.65
C VAL A 512 -2.60 -8.86 -5.26
N TYR A 513 -1.89 -8.25 -6.23
CA TYR A 513 -0.53 -7.74 -6.02
C TYR A 513 -0.47 -6.21 -5.89
N ASN A 514 -1.50 -5.50 -6.36
CA ASN A 514 -1.57 -4.04 -6.46
C ASN A 514 -0.40 -3.44 -7.25
N ILE A 515 -0.19 -3.96 -8.44
CA ILE A 515 0.64 -3.42 -9.54
C ILE A 515 -0.13 -3.63 -10.84
N HIS A 516 0.28 -3.00 -11.93
CA HIS A 516 -0.39 -3.15 -13.22
C HIS A 516 -0.43 -4.62 -13.67
N PRO A 517 -1.57 -5.15 -14.20
CA PRO A 517 -1.70 -6.56 -14.59
C PRO A 517 -0.62 -7.04 -15.55
N GLU A 518 -0.22 -6.22 -16.54
CA GLU A 518 0.84 -6.57 -17.47
C GLU A 518 2.21 -6.74 -16.79
N LYS A 519 2.47 -5.98 -15.73
CA LYS A 519 3.71 -6.11 -14.95
C LYS A 519 3.75 -7.42 -14.16
N VAL A 520 2.60 -7.86 -13.65
CA VAL A 520 2.47 -9.20 -13.05
C VAL A 520 2.79 -10.28 -14.08
N VAL A 521 2.15 -10.22 -15.25
CA VAL A 521 2.38 -11.19 -16.33
C VAL A 521 3.85 -11.19 -16.75
N LYS A 522 4.45 -10.03 -16.97
CA LYS A 522 5.85 -9.90 -17.37
C LYS A 522 6.81 -10.53 -16.35
N ALA A 523 6.61 -10.24 -15.06
CA ALA A 523 7.44 -10.83 -14.00
C ALA A 523 7.29 -12.35 -13.93
N VAL A 524 6.05 -12.85 -13.93
CA VAL A 524 5.77 -14.29 -13.88
C VAL A 524 6.38 -15.01 -15.10
N LEU A 525 6.25 -14.46 -16.30
CA LEU A 525 6.83 -15.04 -17.51
C LEU A 525 8.37 -15.06 -17.46
N HIS A 526 9.00 -13.97 -17.01
CA HIS A 526 10.45 -13.89 -16.88
C HIS A 526 10.98 -14.97 -15.92
N PHE A 527 10.43 -15.03 -14.71
CA PHE A 527 10.94 -15.96 -13.70
C PHE A 527 10.51 -17.41 -13.91
N SER A 528 9.42 -17.68 -14.64
CA SER A 528 9.01 -19.05 -14.98
C SER A 528 9.97 -19.76 -15.93
N GLN A 529 10.80 -19.02 -16.67
CA GLN A 529 11.85 -19.57 -17.52
C GLN A 529 13.05 -20.12 -16.71
N GLN A 530 13.12 -19.82 -15.43
CA GLN A 530 14.20 -20.23 -14.54
C GLN A 530 13.69 -21.33 -13.60
N PRO A 531 14.45 -22.42 -13.38
CA PRO A 531 14.04 -23.46 -12.45
C PRO A 531 13.90 -22.91 -11.02
N VAL A 532 13.08 -23.57 -10.20
CA VAL A 532 13.02 -23.25 -8.78
C VAL A 532 14.36 -23.58 -8.14
N PRO A 533 15.01 -22.64 -7.42
CA PRO A 533 16.30 -22.90 -6.81
C PRO A 533 16.24 -24.10 -5.86
N GLY A 534 17.20 -25.03 -6.00
CA GLY A 534 17.28 -26.23 -5.15
C GLY A 534 16.32 -27.37 -5.49
N LEU A 535 15.46 -27.22 -6.50
CA LEU A 535 14.77 -28.33 -7.14
C LEU A 535 15.59 -28.72 -8.38
N GLU A 536 16.50 -29.68 -8.23
CA GLU A 536 17.11 -30.30 -9.40
C GLU A 536 15.97 -30.95 -10.20
N VAL A 537 15.90 -30.65 -11.49
CA VAL A 537 15.06 -31.38 -12.42
C VAL A 537 15.66 -32.77 -12.43
N ALA A 538 15.00 -33.74 -11.78
CA ALA A 538 15.34 -35.15 -11.97
C ALA A 538 15.21 -35.41 -13.46
N GLY A 539 16.37 -35.56 -14.14
CA GLY A 539 16.50 -35.81 -15.56
C GLY A 539 15.94 -37.17 -15.96
#